data_ef26d874ce1d0a97c26c9de39d668295
#
_entry.id   ef26d874ce1d0a97c26c9de39d668295
#
_cell.length_a   1.000
_cell.length_b   1.000
_cell.length_c   1.000
_cell.angle_alpha   90.00
_cell.angle_beta   90.00
_cell.angle_gamma   90.00
#
_symmetry.space_group_name_H-M   'P 1'
#
loop_
_entity.id
_entity.type
_entity.pdbx_description
1 polymer ?
#
loop_
_entity_poly.entity_id
_entity_poly.type
_entity_poly.pdbx_seq_one_letter_code
_entity_poly.pdbx_strand_id
1 'polypeptide(L)' 'MVSIALLTVSDTRNTKNDESGNYLLHEAERSGHNVVDKIICKDDIYLIRKYTSDWISDPNIDVI' A
#
# COMPACT_ATOMS: atom_id res chain seq x y z
N MET A 1 3.27 4.40 -16.93
CA MET A 1 3.55 4.49 -15.48
C MET A 1 2.27 4.81 -14.73
N VAL A 2 1.99 4.09 -13.67
CA VAL A 2 0.85 4.37 -12.80
C VAL A 2 1.33 4.70 -11.39
N SER A 3 0.51 5.41 -10.65
CA SER A 3 0.76 5.73 -9.24
C SER A 3 0.00 4.74 -8.37
N ILE A 4 0.73 4.06 -7.49
CA ILE A 4 0.24 2.91 -6.74
C ILE A 4 0.29 3.21 -5.24
N ALA A 5 -0.76 2.80 -4.53
CA ALA A 5 -0.74 2.73 -3.07
C ALA A 5 -0.79 1.26 -2.64
N LEU A 6 0.03 0.89 -1.66
CA LEU A 6 0.13 -0.47 -1.15
C LEU A 6 -0.35 -0.53 0.30
N LEU A 7 -1.22 -1.49 0.59
CA LEU A 7 -1.69 -1.76 1.94
C LEU A 7 -1.39 -3.21 2.31
N THR A 8 -0.61 -3.39 3.39
CA THR A 8 -0.40 -4.69 3.99
C THR A 8 -1.26 -4.79 5.25
N VAL A 9 -2.05 -5.86 5.34
CA VAL A 9 -2.91 -6.13 6.51
C VAL A 9 -2.27 -7.24 7.32
N SER A 10 -1.79 -6.90 8.52
CA SER A 10 -1.14 -7.87 9.40
C SER A 10 -1.11 -7.37 10.84
N ASP A 11 -1.37 -8.27 11.79
CA ASP A 11 -1.33 -7.93 13.20
C ASP A 11 0.09 -8.01 13.79
N THR A 12 1.03 -8.64 13.10
CA THR A 12 2.36 -8.94 13.63
C THR A 12 3.49 -8.28 12.88
N ARG A 13 3.29 -7.90 11.62
CA ARG A 13 4.34 -7.30 10.80
C ARG A 13 4.46 -5.80 11.03
N ASN A 14 5.66 -5.29 10.82
CA ASN A 14 5.93 -3.86 10.81
C ASN A 14 6.77 -3.53 9.55
N THR A 15 7.18 -2.28 9.43
CA THR A 15 7.94 -1.81 8.26
C THR A 15 9.21 -2.64 8.00
N LYS A 16 9.83 -3.17 9.05
CA LYS A 16 11.09 -3.92 8.93
C LYS A 16 10.88 -5.35 8.44
N ASN A 17 9.75 -5.98 8.79
CA ASN A 17 9.50 -7.39 8.47
C ASN A 17 8.32 -7.59 7.52
N ASP A 18 7.88 -6.56 6.83
CA ASP A 18 6.84 -6.64 5.81
C ASP A 18 7.45 -7.10 4.48
N GLU A 19 7.75 -8.38 4.38
CA GLU A 19 8.38 -8.95 3.19
C GLU A 19 7.51 -8.82 1.94
N SER A 20 6.21 -9.09 2.09
CA SER A 20 5.26 -9.02 0.97
C SER A 20 5.11 -7.60 0.43
N GLY A 21 4.93 -6.62 1.34
CA GLY A 21 4.81 -5.22 0.95
C GLY A 21 6.08 -4.69 0.33
N ASN A 22 7.24 -5.06 0.88
CA ASN A 22 8.54 -4.65 0.33
C ASN A 22 8.79 -5.28 -1.04
N TYR A 23 8.39 -6.53 -1.23
CA TYR A 23 8.47 -7.19 -2.52
C TYR A 23 7.64 -6.47 -3.58
N LEU A 24 6.39 -6.14 -3.25
CA LEU A 24 5.51 -5.41 -4.16
C LEU A 24 6.06 -4.03 -4.50
N LEU A 25 6.62 -3.34 -3.50
CA LEU A 25 7.24 -2.03 -3.70
C LEU A 25 8.39 -2.13 -4.73
N HIS A 26 9.29 -3.08 -4.53
CA HIS A 26 10.42 -3.27 -5.44
C HIS A 26 9.96 -3.64 -6.85
N GLU A 27 8.99 -4.55 -6.98
CA GLU A 27 8.49 -4.96 -8.28
C GLU A 27 7.79 -3.82 -9.01
N ALA A 28 7.01 -3.01 -8.30
CA ALA A 28 6.35 -1.85 -8.89
C ALA A 28 7.37 -0.84 -9.41
N GLU A 29 8.36 -0.50 -8.59
CA GLU A 29 9.40 0.45 -8.97
C GLU A 29 10.26 -0.08 -10.12
N ARG A 30 10.61 -1.35 -10.09
CA ARG A 30 11.37 -2.00 -11.15
C ARG A 30 10.63 -1.99 -12.49
N SER A 31 9.32 -2.07 -12.46
CA SER A 31 8.47 -2.01 -13.65
C SER A 31 8.19 -0.56 -14.12
N GLY A 32 8.77 0.42 -13.48
CA GLY A 32 8.62 1.82 -13.86
C GLY A 32 7.39 2.50 -13.30
N HIS A 33 6.72 1.89 -12.32
CA HIS A 33 5.57 2.50 -11.65
C HIS A 33 6.02 3.27 -10.41
N ASN A 34 5.18 4.20 -9.97
CA ASN A 34 5.46 5.04 -8.82
C ASN A 34 4.62 4.60 -7.62
N VAL A 35 5.27 4.20 -6.53
CA VAL A 35 4.57 3.89 -5.29
C VAL A 35 4.52 5.17 -4.45
N VAL A 36 3.34 5.76 -4.35
CA VAL A 36 3.14 7.05 -3.68
C VAL A 36 2.83 6.89 -2.20
N ASP A 37 2.34 5.73 -1.78
CA ASP A 37 2.05 5.46 -0.38
C ASP A 37 2.15 3.97 -0.09
N LYS A 38 2.59 3.63 1.12
CA LYS A 38 2.72 2.25 1.57
C LYS A 38 2.44 2.21 3.06
N ILE A 39 1.40 1.50 3.44
CA ILE A 39 0.92 1.41 4.82
C ILE A 39 0.81 -0.04 5.26
N ILE A 40 1.14 -0.29 6.51
CA ILE A 40 0.85 -1.55 7.20
C ILE A 40 -0.19 -1.25 8.26
N CYS A 41 -1.29 -1.98 8.26
CA CYS A 41 -2.30 -1.82 9.29
C CYS A 41 -2.72 -3.18 9.85
N LYS A 42 -3.32 -3.13 11.03
CA LYS A 42 -3.90 -4.32 11.65
C LYS A 42 -5.10 -4.81 10.84
N ASP A 43 -5.48 -6.08 11.04
CA ASP A 43 -6.67 -6.66 10.46
C ASP A 43 -7.92 -6.07 11.15
N ASP A 44 -8.22 -4.84 10.82
CA ASP A 44 -9.31 -4.04 11.37
C ASP A 44 -10.05 -3.41 10.19
N ILE A 45 -11.32 -3.77 10.05
CA ILE A 45 -12.13 -3.34 8.92
C ILE A 45 -12.27 -1.81 8.83
N TYR A 46 -12.28 -1.13 9.97
CA TYR A 46 -12.40 0.33 9.99
C TYR A 46 -11.12 1.00 9.48
N LEU A 47 -9.96 0.48 9.85
CA LEU A 47 -8.68 0.97 9.35
C LEU A 47 -8.52 0.69 7.85
N ILE A 48 -8.86 -0.51 7.42
CA ILE A 48 -8.80 -0.88 6.00
C ILE A 48 -9.70 0.05 5.17
N ARG A 49 -10.91 0.29 5.64
CA ARG A 49 -11.85 1.21 4.98
C ARG A 49 -11.33 2.64 4.94
N LYS A 50 -10.75 3.09 6.05
CA LYS A 50 -10.21 4.44 6.12
C LYS A 50 -9.13 4.66 5.07
N TYR A 51 -8.13 3.80 5.03
CA TYR A 51 -7.01 3.93 4.10
C TYR A 51 -7.46 3.78 2.64
N THR A 52 -8.28 2.78 2.34
CA THR A 52 -8.76 2.58 0.98
C THR A 52 -9.65 3.72 0.51
N SER A 53 -10.53 4.25 1.38
CA SER A 53 -11.37 5.40 1.06
C SER A 53 -10.56 6.65 0.78
N ASP A 54 -9.54 6.90 1.61
CA ASP A 54 -8.66 8.04 1.41
C ASP A 54 -7.94 7.95 0.07
N TRP A 55 -7.45 6.77 -0.29
CA TRP A 55 -6.74 6.54 -1.54
C TRP A 55 -7.67 6.60 -2.77
N ILE A 56 -8.90 6.07 -2.66
CA ILE A 56 -9.89 6.16 -3.75
C ILE A 56 -10.20 7.62 -4.07
N SER A 57 -10.25 8.48 -3.05
CA SER A 57 -10.54 9.91 -3.19
C SER A 57 -9.33 10.71 -3.65
N ASP A 58 -8.14 10.13 -3.65
CA ASP A 58 -6.90 10.83 -4.00
C ASP A 58 -6.69 10.76 -5.52
N PRO A 59 -6.71 11.93 -6.22
CA PRO A 59 -6.53 11.93 -7.68
C PRO A 59 -5.11 11.55 -8.10
N ASN A 60 -4.15 11.49 -7.20
CA ASN A 60 -2.77 11.10 -7.50
C ASN A 60 -2.55 9.59 -7.42
N ILE A 61 -3.55 8.82 -7.02
CA ILE A 61 -3.45 7.36 -6.91
C ILE A 61 -4.32 6.70 -7.98
N ASP A 62 -3.70 5.89 -8.82
CA ASP A 62 -4.37 5.18 -9.90
C ASP A 62 -4.81 3.78 -9.50
N VAL A 63 -4.03 3.11 -8.63
CA VAL A 63 -4.22 1.69 -8.27
C VAL A 63 -3.91 1.49 -6.79
N ILE A 64 -4.71 0.64 -6.15
CA ILE A 64 -4.48 0.20 -4.78
C ILE A 64 -4.18 -1.29 -4.80
#